data_1a372b5244fa2bfcb62677bd6b322b9b
#
_entry.id   1a372b5244fa2bfcb62677bd6b322b9b
#
_cell.length_a   1.000
_cell.length_b   1.000
_cell.length_c   1.000
_cell.angle_alpha   90.00
_cell.angle_beta   90.00
_cell.angle_gamma   90.00
#
_symmetry.space_group_name_H-M   'P 1'
#
loop_
_entity.id
_entity.type
_entity.pdbx_description
1 polymer ?
#
loop_
_entity_poly.entity_id
_entity_poly.type
_entity_poly.pdbx_seq_one_letter_code
_entity_poly.pdbx_strand_id
1 'polypeptide(L)'
;RQTDRQTDELNGLILLCQYVFGFVSVTLNMISENHDSKRKPITSGNREAGEYPYYGASGIVDYVSGYIFDGDYLLVSEDGNNLVARSTPIAFSISGKNWVNNHAHVLKFDCYATRRYVEFYLNAIDLSQFISGGAQPKLNQKNLNTIPIALPAIKEQERIVGILDRFDVLCNDISSGLPAEIEARTKQYEYYRDKLLTFEPAK
;
A
#
# COMPACT_ATOMS: atom_id res chain seq x y z
N ARG A 1 20.08 -16.85 24.74
CA ARG A 1 21.10 -15.87 25.24
C ARG A 1 22.05 -15.36 24.15
N GLN A 2 22.53 -16.19 23.21
CA GLN A 2 23.45 -15.73 22.16
C GLN A 2 22.69 -15.02 21.02
N THR A 3 21.50 -15.47 20.67
CA THR A 3 20.58 -14.84 19.71
C THR A 3 20.06 -13.49 20.22
N ASP A 4 19.74 -13.37 21.50
CA ASP A 4 19.25 -12.12 22.09
C ASP A 4 20.34 -11.03 22.04
N ARG A 5 21.59 -11.40 22.34
CA ARG A 5 22.73 -10.47 22.31
C ARG A 5 23.05 -9.98 20.90
N GLN A 6 22.97 -10.85 19.88
CA GLN A 6 23.16 -10.46 18.48
C GLN A 6 22.05 -9.52 17.98
N THR A 7 20.81 -9.74 18.44
CA THR A 7 19.67 -8.87 18.13
C THR A 7 19.86 -7.49 18.76
N ASP A 8 20.31 -7.41 20.01
CA ASP A 8 20.56 -6.15 20.71
C ASP A 8 21.72 -5.35 20.07
N GLU A 9 22.79 -6.03 19.64
CA GLU A 9 23.92 -5.39 18.93
C GLU A 9 23.48 -4.83 17.57
N LEU A 10 22.66 -5.59 16.82
CA LEU A 10 22.11 -5.13 15.54
C LEU A 10 21.18 -3.92 15.71
N ASN A 11 20.30 -3.94 16.70
CA ASN A 11 19.42 -2.81 17.03
C ASN A 11 20.23 -1.56 17.42
N GLY A 12 21.31 -1.72 18.18
CA GLY A 12 22.22 -0.63 18.53
C GLY A 12 22.90 0.01 17.31
N LEU A 13 23.34 -0.81 16.35
CA LEU A 13 23.90 -0.33 15.08
C LEU A 13 22.87 0.41 14.22
N ILE A 14 21.67 -0.11 14.13
CA ILE A 14 20.56 0.54 13.41
C ILE A 14 20.30 1.93 14.00
N LEU A 15 20.15 2.04 15.31
CA LEU A 15 19.94 3.32 16.00
C LEU A 15 21.09 4.31 15.78
N LEU A 16 22.34 3.83 15.83
CA LEU A 16 23.50 4.67 15.57
C LEU A 16 23.53 5.19 14.14
N CYS A 17 23.28 4.34 13.15
CA CYS A 17 23.18 4.75 11.75
C CYS A 17 22.07 5.78 11.54
N GLN A 18 20.90 5.57 12.12
CA GLN A 18 19.79 6.51 12.05
C GLN A 18 20.12 7.85 12.69
N TYR A 19 20.86 7.85 13.80
CA TYR A 19 21.29 9.09 14.46
C TYR A 19 22.32 9.87 13.63
N VAL A 20 23.30 9.19 13.03
CA VAL A 20 24.39 9.82 12.28
C VAL A 20 23.98 10.22 10.87
N PHE A 21 23.25 9.37 10.16
CA PHE A 21 22.91 9.52 8.74
C PHE A 21 21.45 9.87 8.48
N GLY A 22 20.60 9.93 9.49
CA GLY A 22 19.17 10.16 9.38
C GLY A 22 18.35 8.91 8.99
N PHE A 23 18.99 7.88 8.43
CA PHE A 23 18.35 6.60 8.07
C PHE A 23 19.37 5.46 8.07
N VAL A 24 18.86 4.23 8.03
CA VAL A 24 19.62 3.02 7.78
C VAL A 24 19.05 2.31 6.57
N SER A 25 19.89 1.73 5.71
CA SER A 25 19.44 0.87 4.62
C SER A 25 19.30 -0.56 5.15
N VAL A 26 18.08 -1.06 5.19
CA VAL A 26 17.74 -2.44 5.59
C VAL A 26 17.02 -3.14 4.47
N THR A 27 17.05 -4.47 4.43
CA THR A 27 16.23 -5.23 3.48
C THR A 27 14.84 -5.47 4.05
N LEU A 28 13.85 -5.58 3.18
CA LEU A 28 12.44 -5.68 3.58
C LEU A 28 12.18 -6.84 4.57
N ASN A 29 12.86 -7.99 4.38
CA ASN A 29 12.74 -9.13 5.29
C ASN A 29 13.30 -8.91 6.70
N MET A 30 14.09 -7.86 6.92
CA MET A 30 14.60 -7.53 8.27
C MET A 30 13.57 -6.78 9.11
N ILE A 31 12.56 -6.18 8.48
CA ILE A 31 11.58 -5.31 9.12
C ILE A 31 10.13 -5.78 8.95
N SER A 32 9.94 -6.94 8.32
CA SER A 32 8.60 -7.51 8.11
C SER A 32 8.61 -9.04 8.21
N GLU A 33 7.49 -9.61 8.64
CA GLU A 33 7.21 -11.04 8.58
C GLU A 33 6.42 -11.36 7.30
N ASN A 34 6.91 -12.30 6.50
CA ASN A 34 6.18 -12.77 5.32
C ASN A 34 5.21 -13.89 5.69
N HIS A 35 3.93 -13.70 5.35
CA HIS A 35 2.83 -14.64 5.61
C HIS A 35 2.31 -15.34 4.34
N ASP A 36 3.06 -15.36 3.25
CA ASP A 36 2.66 -15.94 1.97
C ASP A 36 2.25 -17.41 2.06
N SER A 37 2.86 -18.17 2.98
CA SER A 37 2.54 -19.58 3.20
C SER A 37 1.10 -19.81 3.69
N LYS A 38 0.43 -18.79 4.22
CA LYS A 38 -0.96 -18.88 4.70
C LYS A 38 -1.98 -18.57 3.60
N ARG A 39 -1.56 -18.05 2.46
CA ARG A 39 -2.44 -17.72 1.34
C ARG A 39 -3.10 -18.96 0.74
N LYS A 40 -4.35 -18.81 0.32
CA LYS A 40 -5.10 -19.90 -0.34
C LYS A 40 -5.90 -19.33 -1.51
N PRO A 41 -5.53 -19.60 -2.77
CA PRO A 41 -6.32 -19.22 -3.90
C PRO A 41 -7.62 -20.03 -3.95
N ILE A 42 -8.75 -19.35 -4.22
CA ILE A 42 -10.04 -19.98 -4.50
C ILE A 42 -10.42 -19.61 -5.93
N THR A 43 -10.70 -20.62 -6.76
CA THR A 43 -11.20 -20.41 -8.13
C THR A 43 -12.57 -19.71 -8.07
N SER A 44 -12.89 -18.86 -9.05
CA SER A 44 -14.11 -18.06 -9.04
C SER A 44 -15.39 -18.89 -8.87
N GLY A 45 -15.45 -20.07 -9.48
CA GLY A 45 -16.62 -20.97 -9.37
C GLY A 45 -16.78 -21.66 -8.00
N ASN A 46 -15.76 -21.61 -7.14
CA ASN A 46 -15.78 -22.25 -5.82
C ASN A 46 -15.80 -21.23 -4.67
N ARG A 47 -15.95 -19.93 -4.98
CA ARG A 47 -16.08 -18.89 -3.97
C ARG A 47 -17.52 -18.84 -3.47
N GLU A 48 -17.72 -19.08 -2.21
CA GLU A 48 -18.97 -18.83 -1.53
C GLU A 48 -19.09 -17.35 -1.22
N ALA A 49 -20.13 -16.70 -1.73
CA ALA A 49 -20.37 -15.27 -1.49
C ALA A 49 -20.56 -14.97 0.00
N GLY A 50 -19.99 -13.85 0.47
CA GLY A 50 -20.03 -13.45 1.86
C GLY A 50 -19.63 -12.00 2.08
N GLU A 51 -19.19 -11.66 3.30
CA GLU A 51 -18.89 -10.30 3.72
C GLU A 51 -17.37 -9.98 3.79
N TYR A 52 -16.50 -11.01 3.74
CA TYR A 52 -15.08 -10.81 3.89
C TYR A 52 -14.41 -10.52 2.55
N PRO A 53 -13.61 -9.44 2.45
CA PRO A 53 -12.95 -9.08 1.21
C PRO A 53 -11.93 -10.15 0.79
N TYR A 54 -11.96 -10.51 -0.49
CA TYR A 54 -11.02 -11.41 -1.14
C TYR A 54 -10.07 -10.59 -2.02
N TYR A 55 -8.81 -10.53 -1.60
CA TYR A 55 -7.78 -9.69 -2.23
C TYR A 55 -6.98 -10.43 -3.30
N GLY A 56 -6.70 -9.71 -4.38
CA GLY A 56 -5.74 -10.05 -5.43
C GLY A 56 -4.56 -9.07 -5.48
N ALA A 57 -3.84 -9.07 -6.61
CA ALA A 57 -2.66 -8.23 -6.82
C ALA A 57 -2.93 -6.72 -6.71
N SER A 58 -4.12 -6.26 -7.09
CA SER A 58 -4.44 -4.81 -7.21
C SER A 58 -5.64 -4.38 -6.35
N GLY A 59 -5.99 -5.14 -5.32
CA GLY A 59 -7.10 -4.82 -4.43
C GLY A 59 -8.13 -5.93 -4.30
N ILE A 60 -9.37 -5.54 -3.91
CA ILE A 60 -10.49 -6.47 -3.71
C ILE A 60 -10.96 -6.99 -5.08
N VAL A 61 -11.02 -8.31 -5.21
CA VAL A 61 -11.49 -9.01 -6.40
C VAL A 61 -12.91 -9.56 -6.21
N ASP A 62 -13.25 -9.89 -4.94
CA ASP A 62 -14.52 -10.54 -4.59
C ASP A 62 -14.80 -10.40 -3.10
N TYR A 63 -15.98 -10.89 -2.65
CA TYR A 63 -16.34 -11.04 -1.24
C TYR A 63 -16.72 -12.48 -0.96
N VAL A 64 -16.16 -13.08 0.10
CA VAL A 64 -16.31 -14.50 0.43
C VAL A 64 -16.86 -14.74 1.84
N SER A 65 -17.41 -15.93 2.09
CA SER A 65 -18.04 -16.31 3.36
C SER A 65 -17.05 -16.55 4.52
N GLY A 66 -15.76 -16.75 4.21
CA GLY A 66 -14.72 -17.03 5.19
C GLY A 66 -13.54 -16.09 5.11
N TYR A 67 -12.64 -16.18 6.10
CA TYR A 67 -11.38 -15.43 6.14
C TYR A 67 -10.22 -16.32 6.55
N ILE A 68 -9.00 -15.96 6.18
CA ILE A 68 -7.76 -16.65 6.58
C ILE A 68 -6.78 -15.72 7.29
N PHE A 69 -7.00 -14.42 7.20
CA PHE A 69 -6.23 -13.40 7.91
C PHE A 69 -7.17 -12.59 8.79
N ASP A 70 -6.68 -12.20 9.97
CA ASP A 70 -7.35 -11.26 10.87
C ASP A 70 -6.27 -10.37 11.50
N GLY A 71 -6.29 -9.09 11.18
CA GLY A 71 -5.29 -8.11 11.62
C GLY A 71 -4.86 -7.15 10.52
N ASP A 72 -3.73 -6.51 10.77
CA ASP A 72 -3.17 -5.46 9.91
C ASP A 72 -2.00 -5.98 9.10
N TYR A 73 -2.09 -5.88 7.77
CA TYR A 73 -1.08 -6.34 6.83
C TYR A 73 -0.82 -5.32 5.74
N LEU A 74 0.35 -5.39 5.13
CA LEU A 74 0.66 -4.77 3.86
C LEU A 74 0.59 -5.84 2.77
N LEU A 75 -0.25 -5.63 1.77
CA LEU A 75 -0.24 -6.44 0.56
C LEU A 75 0.68 -5.79 -0.47
N VAL A 76 1.46 -6.61 -1.17
CA VAL A 76 2.34 -6.18 -2.27
C VAL A 76 2.05 -7.06 -3.47
N SER A 77 1.78 -6.47 -4.64
CA SER A 77 1.51 -7.21 -5.88
C SER A 77 2.64 -8.20 -6.18
N GLU A 78 2.31 -9.49 -6.38
CA GLU A 78 3.28 -10.51 -6.76
C GLU A 78 3.46 -10.60 -8.27
N ASP A 79 2.38 -10.39 -9.04
CA ASP A 79 2.39 -10.49 -10.50
C ASP A 79 1.42 -9.51 -11.16
N GLY A 80 1.53 -9.43 -12.49
CA GLY A 80 0.66 -8.62 -13.33
C GLY A 80 1.31 -7.36 -13.89
N ASN A 81 0.69 -6.83 -14.95
CA ASN A 81 1.21 -5.69 -15.69
C ASN A 81 1.34 -4.41 -14.83
N ASN A 82 0.55 -4.30 -13.76
CA ASN A 82 0.60 -3.13 -12.87
C ASN A 82 1.94 -2.98 -12.14
N LEU A 83 2.72 -4.07 -11.98
CA LEU A 83 4.09 -3.99 -11.43
C LEU A 83 5.00 -3.07 -12.26
N VAL A 84 4.75 -2.98 -13.57
CA VAL A 84 5.51 -2.13 -14.50
C VAL A 84 4.75 -0.84 -14.82
N ALA A 85 3.45 -0.95 -15.12
CA ALA A 85 2.62 0.19 -15.55
C ALA A 85 2.35 1.20 -14.42
N ARG A 86 2.34 0.77 -13.16
CA ARG A 86 2.14 1.62 -11.97
C ARG A 86 0.88 2.51 -12.08
N SER A 87 -0.16 2.02 -12.76
CA SER A 87 -1.43 2.75 -12.91
C SER A 87 -2.25 2.80 -11.61
N THR A 88 -2.03 1.83 -10.73
CA THR A 88 -2.57 1.77 -9.38
C THR A 88 -1.45 1.42 -8.39
N PRO A 89 -1.61 1.70 -7.08
CA PRO A 89 -0.65 1.28 -6.07
C PRO A 89 -0.36 -0.23 -6.16
N ILE A 90 0.91 -0.62 -6.04
CA ILE A 90 1.33 -2.02 -5.97
C ILE A 90 1.43 -2.55 -4.54
N ALA A 91 1.49 -1.64 -3.59
CA ALA A 91 1.49 -1.92 -2.16
C ALA A 91 0.33 -1.18 -1.51
N PHE A 92 -0.47 -1.85 -0.69
CA PHE A 92 -1.62 -1.28 0.01
C PHE A 92 -1.89 -1.99 1.34
N SER A 93 -2.19 -1.21 2.37
CA SER A 93 -2.54 -1.72 3.70
C SER A 93 -3.96 -2.27 3.73
N ILE A 94 -4.14 -3.38 4.45
CA ILE A 94 -5.44 -3.99 4.76
C ILE A 94 -5.56 -4.22 6.25
N SER A 95 -6.80 -4.28 6.76
CA SER A 95 -7.09 -4.48 8.18
C SER A 95 -8.28 -5.41 8.38
N GLY A 96 -8.32 -6.08 9.53
CA GLY A 96 -9.42 -6.95 9.94
C GLY A 96 -9.45 -8.29 9.21
N LYS A 97 -10.65 -8.87 9.14
CA LYS A 97 -10.88 -10.20 8.56
C LYS A 97 -10.91 -10.15 7.05
N ASN A 98 -10.04 -10.95 6.41
CA ASN A 98 -9.91 -10.94 4.96
C ASN A 98 -9.33 -12.27 4.43
N TRP A 99 -9.40 -12.44 3.11
CA TRP A 99 -8.81 -13.54 2.39
C TRP A 99 -7.87 -13.01 1.31
N VAL A 100 -6.69 -13.58 1.19
CA VAL A 100 -5.71 -13.17 0.18
C VAL A 100 -5.34 -14.35 -0.70
N ASN A 101 -5.34 -14.13 -2.02
CA ASN A 101 -4.92 -15.12 -2.99
C ASN A 101 -3.39 -15.11 -3.20
N ASN A 102 -2.91 -15.91 -4.15
CA ASN A 102 -1.48 -16.05 -4.45
C ASN A 102 -0.91 -14.95 -5.39
N HIS A 103 -1.68 -13.92 -5.72
CA HIS A 103 -1.24 -12.81 -6.57
C HIS A 103 -0.76 -11.58 -5.77
N ALA A 104 -0.84 -11.63 -4.44
CA ALA A 104 -0.32 -10.60 -3.57
C ALA A 104 0.48 -11.22 -2.43
N HIS A 105 1.66 -10.67 -2.13
CA HIS A 105 2.43 -10.96 -0.92
C HIS A 105 1.73 -10.38 0.29
N VAL A 106 1.85 -11.07 1.43
CA VAL A 106 1.25 -10.65 2.71
C VAL A 106 2.37 -10.40 3.72
N LEU A 107 2.57 -9.15 4.08
CA LEU A 107 3.61 -8.71 5.00
C LEU A 107 2.99 -8.16 6.29
N LYS A 108 3.53 -8.58 7.43
CA LYS A 108 3.20 -8.04 8.75
C LYS A 108 4.35 -7.21 9.28
N PHE A 109 4.02 -6.13 9.97
CA PHE A 109 4.97 -5.21 10.59
C PHE A 109 4.61 -5.03 12.07
N ASP A 110 5.60 -4.67 12.89
CA ASP A 110 5.43 -4.48 14.32
C ASP A 110 4.59 -3.26 14.66
N CYS A 111 4.59 -2.23 13.80
CA CYS A 111 3.81 -1.02 14.04
C CYS A 111 3.24 -0.40 12.76
N TYR A 112 2.19 0.40 12.95
CA TYR A 112 1.51 1.13 11.88
C TYR A 112 2.45 2.05 11.08
N ALA A 113 3.30 2.82 11.76
CA ALA A 113 4.16 3.79 11.11
C ALA A 113 5.14 3.14 10.13
N THR A 114 5.78 2.03 10.51
CA THR A 114 6.68 1.30 9.62
C THR A 114 5.93 0.67 8.45
N ARG A 115 4.75 0.07 8.68
CA ARG A 115 3.90 -0.50 7.63
C ARG A 115 3.52 0.55 6.58
N ARG A 116 2.98 1.71 7.03
CA ARG A 116 2.55 2.80 6.12
C ARG A 116 3.74 3.47 5.43
N TYR A 117 4.85 3.65 6.15
CA TYR A 117 6.08 4.17 5.55
C TYR A 117 6.56 3.28 4.40
N VAL A 118 6.62 1.96 4.62
CA VAL A 118 7.03 0.99 3.59
C VAL A 118 6.05 0.96 2.44
N GLU A 119 4.75 1.08 2.69
CA GLU A 119 3.73 1.20 1.65
C GLU A 119 3.99 2.38 0.72
N PHE A 120 4.18 3.59 1.27
CA PHE A 120 4.52 4.77 0.49
C PHE A 120 5.85 4.61 -0.25
N TYR A 121 6.85 4.04 0.44
CA TYR A 121 8.17 3.84 -0.13
C TYR A 121 8.14 2.90 -1.34
N LEU A 122 7.50 1.72 -1.25
CA LEU A 122 7.37 0.76 -2.34
C LEU A 122 6.57 1.31 -3.52
N ASN A 123 5.58 2.15 -3.26
CA ASN A 123 4.81 2.82 -4.31
C ASN A 123 5.59 3.93 -5.00
N ALA A 124 6.61 4.51 -4.37
CA ALA A 124 7.40 5.61 -4.91
C ALA A 124 8.64 5.16 -5.67
N ILE A 125 9.31 4.06 -5.27
CA ILE A 125 10.58 3.63 -5.86
C ILE A 125 10.39 2.83 -7.15
N ASP A 126 11.41 2.84 -8.01
CA ASP A 126 11.50 1.94 -9.16
C ASP A 126 11.90 0.53 -8.70
N LEU A 127 11.05 -0.45 -9.01
CA LEU A 127 11.27 -1.86 -8.69
C LEU A 127 11.67 -2.72 -9.90
N SER A 128 11.93 -2.13 -11.06
CA SER A 128 12.21 -2.88 -12.31
C SER A 128 13.32 -3.89 -12.16
N GLN A 129 14.37 -3.60 -11.40
CA GLN A 129 15.47 -4.52 -11.14
C GLN A 129 15.10 -5.76 -10.29
N PHE A 130 13.97 -5.70 -9.58
CA PHE A 130 13.48 -6.81 -8.74
C PHE A 130 12.36 -7.60 -9.45
N ILE A 131 11.85 -7.11 -10.57
CA ILE A 131 10.79 -7.73 -11.36
C ILE A 131 11.43 -8.65 -12.40
N SER A 132 10.94 -9.88 -12.46
CA SER A 132 11.32 -10.88 -13.45
C SER A 132 10.15 -11.16 -14.40
N GLY A 133 10.42 -11.79 -15.56
CA GLY A 133 9.38 -12.22 -16.49
C GLY A 133 8.92 -11.11 -17.45
N GLY A 134 9.28 -11.22 -18.75
CA GLY A 134 8.96 -10.19 -19.74
C GLY A 134 7.46 -10.04 -20.03
N ALA A 135 6.81 -11.13 -20.45
CA ALA A 135 5.39 -11.13 -20.82
C ALA A 135 4.44 -11.13 -19.61
N GLN A 136 4.88 -11.68 -18.49
CA GLN A 136 4.18 -11.65 -17.21
C GLN A 136 5.15 -11.14 -16.13
N PRO A 137 5.16 -9.84 -15.84
CA PRO A 137 5.98 -9.27 -14.77
C PRO A 137 5.68 -9.95 -13.45
N LYS A 138 6.73 -10.36 -12.74
CA LYS A 138 6.62 -11.03 -11.44
C LYS A 138 7.66 -10.53 -10.45
N LEU A 139 7.19 -10.11 -9.30
CA LEU A 139 7.98 -9.81 -8.12
C LEU A 139 7.89 -11.03 -7.17
N ASN A 140 8.82 -11.96 -7.28
CA ASN A 140 8.80 -13.14 -6.42
C ASN A 140 9.27 -12.81 -4.99
N GLN A 141 8.95 -13.69 -4.03
CA GLN A 141 9.26 -13.49 -2.60
C GLN A 141 10.78 -13.27 -2.36
N LYS A 142 11.65 -13.97 -3.09
CA LYS A 142 13.10 -13.80 -2.95
C LYS A 142 13.53 -12.39 -3.30
N ASN A 143 13.06 -11.87 -4.42
CA ASN A 143 13.37 -10.51 -4.87
C ASN A 143 12.73 -9.47 -3.95
N LEU A 144 11.45 -9.66 -3.56
CA LEU A 144 10.76 -8.80 -2.60
C LEU A 144 11.56 -8.65 -1.30
N ASN A 145 12.03 -9.75 -0.75
CA ASN A 145 12.79 -9.79 0.51
C ASN A 145 14.11 -9.01 0.45
N THR A 146 14.71 -8.84 -0.73
CA THR A 146 15.99 -8.16 -0.93
C THR A 146 15.84 -6.67 -1.25
N ILE A 147 14.63 -6.14 -1.38
CA ILE A 147 14.43 -4.72 -1.65
C ILE A 147 15.03 -3.89 -0.51
N PRO A 148 15.96 -2.96 -0.80
CA PRO A 148 16.53 -2.08 0.21
C PRO A 148 15.53 -0.98 0.56
N ILE A 149 15.31 -0.79 1.85
CA ILE A 149 14.45 0.26 2.40
C ILE A 149 15.33 1.25 3.16
N ALA A 150 15.31 2.51 2.77
CA ALA A 150 15.91 3.60 3.53
C ALA A 150 15.01 3.91 4.74
N LEU A 151 15.32 3.32 5.89
CA LEU A 151 14.47 3.33 7.08
C LEU A 151 14.94 4.41 8.06
N PRO A 152 14.23 5.54 8.24
CA PRO A 152 14.54 6.53 9.27
C PRO A 152 14.10 6.06 10.66
N ALA A 153 14.48 6.81 11.70
CA ALA A 153 14.03 6.54 13.06
C ALA A 153 12.50 6.59 13.16
N ILE A 154 11.91 5.83 14.09
CA ILE A 154 10.45 5.67 14.20
C ILE A 154 9.69 7.01 14.29
N LYS A 155 10.21 7.98 15.04
CA LYS A 155 9.60 9.33 15.13
C LYS A 155 9.56 10.05 13.78
N GLU A 156 10.56 9.84 12.94
CA GLU A 156 10.59 10.43 11.61
C GLU A 156 9.66 9.67 10.66
N GLN A 157 9.54 8.34 10.79
CA GLN A 157 8.52 7.57 10.07
C GLN A 157 7.12 8.07 10.41
N GLU A 158 6.80 8.25 11.70
CA GLU A 158 5.51 8.79 12.17
C GLU A 158 5.23 10.19 11.59
N ARG A 159 6.25 11.07 11.57
CA ARG A 159 6.14 12.42 10.99
C ARG A 159 5.84 12.36 9.49
N ILE A 160 6.59 11.55 8.74
CA ILE A 160 6.42 11.39 7.30
C ILE A 160 5.04 10.80 6.98
N VAL A 161 4.68 9.70 7.64
CA VAL A 161 3.39 9.01 7.47
C VAL A 161 2.24 9.97 7.79
N GLY A 162 2.31 10.71 8.91
CA GLY A 162 1.27 11.65 9.26
C GLY A 162 1.09 12.81 8.28
N ILE A 163 2.12 13.18 7.51
CA ILE A 163 2.00 14.14 6.41
C ILE A 163 1.36 13.45 5.19
N LEU A 164 1.88 12.30 4.78
CA LEU A 164 1.42 11.59 3.59
C LEU A 164 -0.02 11.08 3.71
N ASP A 165 -0.43 10.60 4.90
CA ASP A 165 -1.82 10.20 5.16
C ASP A 165 -2.79 11.38 5.01
N ARG A 166 -2.39 12.59 5.45
CA ARG A 166 -3.21 13.80 5.23
C ARG A 166 -3.34 14.17 3.76
N PHE A 167 -2.27 14.02 2.98
CA PHE A 167 -2.33 14.22 1.53
C PHE A 167 -3.18 13.15 0.84
N ASP A 168 -3.08 11.90 1.27
CA ASP A 168 -3.88 10.79 0.74
C ASP A 168 -5.38 11.04 0.94
N VAL A 169 -5.77 11.44 2.16
CA VAL A 169 -7.16 11.86 2.46
C VAL A 169 -7.57 13.06 1.59
N LEU A 170 -6.73 14.10 1.51
CA LEU A 170 -7.06 15.31 0.73
C LEU A 170 -7.27 15.00 -0.75
N CYS A 171 -6.47 14.09 -1.32
CA CYS A 171 -6.54 13.75 -2.74
C CYS A 171 -7.66 12.75 -3.09
N ASN A 172 -7.99 11.84 -2.17
CA ASN A 172 -8.83 10.68 -2.45
C ASN A 172 -10.16 10.68 -1.72
N ASP A 173 -10.37 11.55 -0.70
CA ASP A 173 -11.66 11.62 -0.02
C ASP A 173 -12.70 12.30 -0.93
N ILE A 174 -13.68 11.51 -1.35
CA ILE A 174 -14.76 11.95 -2.25
C ILE A 174 -15.67 12.97 -1.55
N SER A 175 -15.77 12.93 -0.22
CA SER A 175 -16.72 13.75 0.55
C SER A 175 -16.14 15.10 1.01
N SER A 176 -14.85 15.17 1.28
CA SER A 176 -14.20 16.34 1.88
C SER A 176 -12.88 16.76 1.22
N GLY A 177 -12.37 15.96 0.27
CA GLY A 177 -11.11 16.20 -0.41
C GLY A 177 -11.22 17.00 -1.70
N LEU A 178 -10.15 17.02 -2.49
CA LEU A 178 -10.10 17.67 -3.82
C LEU A 178 -11.21 17.24 -4.77
N PRO A 179 -11.64 15.96 -4.83
CA PRO A 179 -12.77 15.57 -5.67
C PRO A 179 -14.06 16.31 -5.35
N ALA A 180 -14.39 16.48 -4.07
CA ALA A 180 -15.58 17.24 -3.64
C ALA A 180 -15.48 18.73 -4.00
N GLU A 181 -14.31 19.35 -3.84
CA GLU A 181 -14.07 20.74 -4.23
C GLU A 181 -14.18 20.92 -5.75
N ILE A 182 -13.62 20.00 -6.56
CA ILE A 182 -13.72 20.03 -8.03
C ILE A 182 -15.19 19.94 -8.45
N GLU A 183 -15.97 19.03 -7.87
CA GLU A 183 -17.40 18.88 -8.16
C GLU A 183 -18.18 20.16 -7.81
N ALA A 184 -17.93 20.75 -6.63
CA ALA A 184 -18.56 21.97 -6.20
C ALA A 184 -18.24 23.14 -7.14
N ARG A 185 -16.97 23.28 -7.57
CA ARG A 185 -16.54 24.32 -8.53
C ARG A 185 -17.14 24.10 -9.92
N THR A 186 -17.24 22.86 -10.37
CA THR A 186 -17.90 22.53 -11.64
C THR A 186 -19.36 22.93 -11.63
N LYS A 187 -20.13 22.60 -10.58
CA LYS A 187 -21.52 23.02 -10.42
C LYS A 187 -21.68 24.55 -10.37
N GLN A 188 -20.76 25.24 -9.67
CA GLN A 188 -20.73 26.70 -9.61
C GLN A 188 -20.48 27.31 -10.99
N TYR A 189 -19.51 26.79 -11.74
CA TYR A 189 -19.21 27.21 -13.10
C TYR A 189 -20.42 27.03 -14.03
N GLU A 190 -21.06 25.86 -14.03
CA GLU A 190 -22.23 25.56 -14.84
C GLU A 190 -23.38 26.53 -14.53
N TYR A 191 -23.66 26.77 -13.26
CA TYR A 191 -24.70 27.73 -12.84
C TYR A 191 -24.45 29.14 -13.39
N TYR A 192 -23.24 29.67 -13.23
CA TYR A 192 -22.94 31.02 -13.71
C TYR A 192 -22.86 31.08 -15.26
N ARG A 193 -22.32 30.04 -15.91
CA ARG A 193 -22.31 29.94 -17.37
C ARG A 193 -23.73 30.02 -17.92
N ASP A 194 -24.63 29.21 -17.39
CA ASP A 194 -26.00 29.16 -17.86
C ASP A 194 -26.72 30.48 -17.61
N LYS A 195 -26.52 31.08 -16.43
CA LYS A 195 -27.07 32.40 -16.11
C LYS A 195 -26.57 33.53 -17.02
N LEU A 196 -25.29 33.50 -17.41
CA LEU A 196 -24.70 34.49 -18.30
C LEU A 196 -25.09 34.32 -19.77
N LEU A 197 -25.36 33.08 -20.19
CA LEU A 197 -25.71 32.76 -21.57
C LEU A 197 -27.23 32.70 -21.83
N THR A 198 -28.05 32.79 -20.81
CA THR A 198 -29.51 32.87 -20.95
C THR A 198 -29.91 34.32 -21.22
N PHE A 199 -30.26 34.62 -22.48
CA PHE A 199 -30.74 35.95 -22.88
C PHE A 199 -32.25 35.98 -22.86
N GLU A 200 -32.87 36.90 -22.10
CA GLU A 200 -34.29 37.20 -22.24
C GLU A 200 -34.49 38.13 -23.45
N PRO A 201 -35.52 37.93 -24.29
CA PRO A 201 -35.83 38.85 -25.36
C PRO A 201 -36.12 40.24 -24.77
N ALA A 202 -35.53 41.29 -25.36
CA ALA A 202 -35.86 42.65 -25.01
C ALA A 202 -37.35 42.89 -25.28
N LYS A 203 -38.08 43.37 -24.24
CA LYS A 203 -39.50 43.75 -24.37
C LYS A 203 -39.61 45.03 -25.18
#